data_3db41ade931f2161347707113e1973fd
#
_entry.id   3db41ade931f2161347707113e1973fd
#
_cell.length_a   1.000
_cell.length_b   1.000
_cell.length_c   1.000
_cell.angle_alpha   90.00
_cell.angle_beta   90.00
_cell.angle_gamma   90.00
#
_symmetry.space_group_name_H-M   'P 1'
#
loop_
_entity.id
_entity.type
_entity.pdbx_description
1 polymer ?
#
loop_
_entity_poly.entity_id
_entity_poly.type
_entity_poly.pdbx_seq_one_letter_code
_entity_poly.pdbx_strand_id
1 'polypeptide(L)'
;MNDAFLAKCRAEAEEFRLYAEFADQYSYIPEESPVLAGTERLVQWGGDGTPGVAEFCTLELAAALKQSEEAVRVHIAHALAVRHRLPNTWAVLMDGRLRVWQATELASATWQLSYEQAVELDRDLPHWLNTMAFGRVLEFIKACVKELLHDPNQPPPDETLARRRVDINTRGVDGSGAGVADVSATIDTADAIFLDAQLNRLAEILAMGGNRESQQVRRAQALGLLATPARALQLLQAALTDELPGEADGFNPDCPAQGQRGHTCGTITVDPDQLLPRTELVVHLTDSTLHTGEGLVKVEKAGSLLAGWVKHLTGNTRISVRPVLNPEELAPTDAYHVPARMRE
;
A
#
# COMPACT_ATOMS: atom_id res chain seq x y z
N MET A 1 -26.87 -2.64 -22.55
CA MET A 1 -25.99 -1.98 -21.56
C MET A 1 -24.51 -2.29 -21.82
N ASN A 2 -24.15 -3.54 -22.11
CA ASN A 2 -22.77 -3.93 -22.42
C ASN A 2 -22.22 -3.25 -23.70
N ASP A 3 -23.02 -3.18 -24.77
CA ASP A 3 -22.60 -2.58 -26.04
C ASP A 3 -22.32 -1.07 -25.91
N ALA A 4 -23.13 -0.36 -25.12
CA ALA A 4 -22.91 1.07 -24.85
C ALA A 4 -21.65 1.29 -24.01
N PHE A 5 -21.36 0.38 -23.08
CA PHE A 5 -20.13 0.42 -22.29
C PHE A 5 -18.89 0.19 -23.17
N LEU A 6 -18.93 -0.82 -24.05
CA LEU A 6 -17.84 -1.10 -24.97
C LEU A 6 -17.62 0.04 -25.97
N ALA A 7 -18.70 0.66 -26.47
CA ALA A 7 -18.61 1.83 -27.33
C ALA A 7 -17.92 2.99 -26.64
N LYS A 8 -18.24 3.23 -25.34
CA LYS A 8 -17.57 4.23 -24.53
C LYS A 8 -16.08 3.94 -24.36
N CYS A 9 -15.73 2.69 -24.02
CA CYS A 9 -14.33 2.30 -23.84
C CYS A 9 -13.52 2.50 -25.16
N ARG A 10 -14.09 2.17 -26.30
CA ARG A 10 -13.45 2.39 -27.60
C ARG A 10 -13.29 3.86 -27.93
N ALA A 11 -14.28 4.70 -27.60
CA ALA A 11 -14.19 6.15 -27.81
C ALA A 11 -13.11 6.77 -26.94
N GLU A 12 -13.02 6.38 -25.64
CA GLU A 12 -11.95 6.80 -24.75
C GLU A 12 -10.55 6.35 -25.26
N ALA A 13 -10.44 5.12 -25.75
CA ALA A 13 -9.19 4.59 -26.30
C ALA A 13 -8.78 5.34 -27.57
N GLU A 14 -9.75 5.67 -28.43
CA GLU A 14 -9.50 6.43 -29.65
C GLU A 14 -9.02 7.87 -29.33
N GLU A 15 -9.66 8.54 -28.37
CA GLU A 15 -9.20 9.85 -27.91
C GLU A 15 -7.75 9.74 -27.36
N PHE A 16 -7.47 8.72 -26.56
CA PHE A 16 -6.13 8.50 -26.02
C PHE A 16 -5.08 8.20 -27.10
N ARG A 17 -5.47 7.47 -28.14
CA ARG A 17 -4.63 7.22 -29.33
C ARG A 17 -4.26 8.53 -30.03
N LEU A 18 -5.22 9.45 -30.17
CA LEU A 18 -5.00 10.73 -30.84
C LEU A 18 -3.97 11.61 -30.10
N TYR A 19 -3.88 11.53 -28.75
CA TYR A 19 -2.81 12.22 -28.01
C TYR A 19 -1.41 11.68 -28.40
N ALA A 20 -1.27 10.37 -28.57
CA ALA A 20 0.00 9.79 -29.00
C ALA A 20 0.34 10.14 -30.44
N GLU A 21 -0.65 10.13 -31.36
CA GLU A 21 -0.44 10.51 -32.77
C GLU A 21 -0.14 12.00 -32.93
N PHE A 22 -0.77 12.83 -32.10
CA PHE A 22 -0.43 14.25 -32.06
C PHE A 22 1.04 14.45 -31.65
N ALA A 23 1.48 13.75 -30.61
CA ALA A 23 2.87 13.80 -30.14
C ALA A 23 3.87 13.34 -31.24
N ASP A 24 3.51 12.32 -32.04
CA ASP A 24 4.33 11.84 -33.16
C ASP A 24 4.60 12.93 -34.21
N GLN A 25 3.60 13.81 -34.45
CA GLN A 25 3.75 14.92 -35.42
C GLN A 25 4.76 15.99 -34.94
N TYR A 26 4.98 16.07 -33.63
CA TYR A 26 5.90 17.01 -33.00
C TYR A 26 7.14 16.34 -32.43
N SER A 27 7.49 15.15 -32.94
CA SER A 27 8.67 14.39 -32.47
C SER A 27 9.99 14.84 -33.09
N TYR A 28 9.97 15.85 -33.94
CA TYR A 28 11.12 16.34 -34.66
C TYR A 28 11.22 17.87 -34.62
N ILE A 29 12.40 18.40 -34.36
CA ILE A 29 12.75 19.82 -34.52
C ILE A 29 13.88 19.90 -35.55
N PRO A 30 13.78 20.75 -36.60
CA PRO A 30 14.85 20.89 -37.59
C PRO A 30 16.17 21.32 -36.95
N GLU A 31 17.28 20.65 -37.31
CA GLU A 31 18.62 20.93 -36.77
C GLU A 31 19.13 22.35 -37.08
N GLU A 32 18.57 23.01 -38.11
CA GLU A 32 18.92 24.37 -38.53
C GLU A 32 18.38 25.46 -37.59
N SER A 33 17.55 25.09 -36.61
CA SER A 33 17.01 26.03 -35.65
C SER A 33 18.14 26.53 -34.71
N PRO A 34 18.44 27.82 -34.64
CA PRO A 34 19.49 28.34 -33.76
C PRO A 34 19.11 28.04 -32.30
N VAL A 35 20.03 27.44 -31.54
CA VAL A 35 19.85 27.16 -30.12
C VAL A 35 20.04 28.47 -29.33
N LEU A 36 18.98 29.25 -29.25
CA LEU A 36 18.88 30.45 -28.43
C LEU A 36 18.15 30.16 -27.12
N ALA A 37 18.38 30.96 -26.11
CA ALA A 37 17.58 30.85 -24.87
C ALA A 37 16.11 31.05 -25.18
N GLY A 38 15.27 30.08 -24.82
CA GLY A 38 13.81 30.06 -25.10
C GLY A 38 13.42 29.43 -26.43
N THR A 39 14.37 28.83 -27.20
CA THR A 39 14.01 27.99 -28.34
C THR A 39 13.38 26.69 -27.88
N GLU A 40 12.46 26.19 -28.70
CA GLU A 40 11.80 24.91 -28.48
C GLU A 40 12.79 23.75 -28.41
N ARG A 41 12.58 22.82 -27.54
CA ARG A 41 13.37 21.62 -27.36
C ARG A 41 12.48 20.37 -27.33
N LEU A 42 13.06 19.22 -27.66
CA LEU A 42 12.40 17.94 -27.47
C LEU A 42 12.49 17.55 -25.99
N VAL A 43 11.35 17.20 -25.41
CA VAL A 43 11.22 16.75 -24.03
C VAL A 43 10.61 15.36 -24.00
N GLN A 44 11.21 14.47 -23.25
CA GLN A 44 10.76 13.08 -23.11
C GLN A 44 9.75 12.97 -21.97
N TRP A 45 8.46 13.21 -22.27
CA TRP A 45 7.42 13.22 -21.25
C TRP A 45 6.92 11.83 -20.85
N GLY A 46 6.99 10.83 -21.74
CA GLY A 46 6.48 9.48 -21.50
C GLY A 46 7.39 8.58 -20.65
N GLY A 47 8.54 9.10 -20.19
CA GLY A 47 9.54 8.32 -19.47
C GLY A 47 10.54 7.63 -20.39
N ASP A 48 11.42 6.83 -19.79
CA ASP A 48 12.50 6.14 -20.48
C ASP A 48 12.00 5.32 -21.69
N GLY A 49 12.72 5.40 -22.81
CA GLY A 49 12.38 4.69 -24.06
C GLY A 49 11.26 5.32 -24.88
N THR A 50 10.64 6.43 -24.45
CA THR A 50 9.63 7.13 -25.26
C THR A 50 10.27 8.21 -26.13
N PRO A 51 9.67 8.57 -27.31
CA PRO A 51 10.18 9.65 -28.12
C PRO A 51 10.13 11.00 -27.41
N GLY A 52 11.06 11.88 -27.75
CA GLY A 52 10.97 13.29 -27.36
C GLY A 52 9.89 14.00 -28.18
N VAL A 53 9.23 14.96 -27.57
CA VAL A 53 8.17 15.79 -28.18
C VAL A 53 8.49 17.24 -28.00
N ALA A 54 8.22 18.08 -29.01
CA ALA A 54 8.45 19.51 -28.98
C ALA A 54 7.68 20.16 -27.81
N GLU A 55 8.39 20.92 -26.97
CA GLU A 55 7.89 21.43 -25.68
C GLU A 55 6.62 22.26 -25.80
N PHE A 56 6.47 23.04 -26.91
CA PHE A 56 5.36 23.97 -27.04
C PHE A 56 4.11 23.39 -27.74
N CYS A 57 4.18 22.14 -28.23
CA CYS A 57 3.02 21.49 -28.86
C CYS A 57 1.82 21.39 -27.92
N THR A 58 2.05 21.28 -26.59
CA THR A 58 0.98 21.23 -25.58
C THR A 58 0.12 22.47 -25.58
N LEU A 59 0.69 23.66 -25.90
CA LEU A 59 -0.04 24.92 -25.94
C LEU A 59 -1.10 24.93 -27.06
N GLU A 60 -0.75 24.41 -28.24
CA GLU A 60 -1.68 24.32 -29.37
C GLU A 60 -2.85 23.40 -29.06
N LEU A 61 -2.55 22.22 -28.53
CA LEU A 61 -3.59 21.23 -28.21
C LEU A 61 -4.44 21.71 -27.02
N ALA A 62 -3.85 22.36 -26.02
CA ALA A 62 -4.56 22.94 -24.88
C ALA A 62 -5.57 24.00 -25.34
N ALA A 63 -5.16 24.86 -26.26
CA ALA A 63 -6.04 25.90 -26.83
C ALA A 63 -7.18 25.27 -27.64
N ALA A 64 -6.90 24.24 -28.46
CA ALA A 64 -7.90 23.54 -29.27
C ALA A 64 -8.93 22.81 -28.40
N LEU A 65 -8.50 22.11 -27.34
CA LEU A 65 -9.35 21.31 -26.45
C LEU A 65 -9.96 22.13 -25.31
N LYS A 66 -9.59 23.39 -25.14
CA LYS A 66 -9.97 24.26 -24.00
C LYS A 66 -9.64 23.63 -22.63
N GLN A 67 -8.49 22.99 -22.57
CA GLN A 67 -7.93 22.36 -21.36
C GLN A 67 -6.71 23.15 -20.87
N SER A 68 -6.24 22.86 -19.64
CA SER A 68 -4.97 23.39 -19.19
C SER A 68 -3.80 22.71 -19.91
N GLU A 69 -2.71 23.43 -20.13
CA GLU A 69 -1.49 22.87 -20.69
C GLU A 69 -0.99 21.65 -19.91
N GLU A 70 -1.03 21.73 -18.57
CA GLU A 70 -0.63 20.65 -17.68
C GLU A 70 -1.47 19.38 -17.90
N ALA A 71 -2.79 19.51 -18.06
CA ALA A 71 -3.66 18.37 -18.32
C ALA A 71 -3.32 17.70 -19.66
N VAL A 72 -3.11 18.47 -20.71
CA VAL A 72 -2.72 17.97 -22.03
C VAL A 72 -1.36 17.28 -21.97
N ARG A 73 -0.39 17.88 -21.29
CA ARG A 73 0.94 17.30 -21.10
C ARG A 73 0.86 15.95 -20.39
N VAL A 74 0.07 15.84 -19.34
CA VAL A 74 -0.15 14.57 -18.62
C VAL A 74 -0.80 13.53 -19.51
N HIS A 75 -1.78 13.89 -20.34
CA HIS A 75 -2.41 12.95 -21.28
C HIS A 75 -1.42 12.46 -22.32
N ILE A 76 -0.64 13.34 -22.94
CA ILE A 76 0.42 12.97 -23.88
C ILE A 76 1.45 12.06 -23.21
N ALA A 77 1.93 12.43 -22.02
CA ALA A 77 2.90 11.64 -21.27
C ALA A 77 2.42 10.20 -21.03
N HIS A 78 1.19 10.04 -20.56
CA HIS A 78 0.60 8.72 -20.33
C HIS A 78 0.36 7.96 -21.66
N ALA A 79 -0.11 8.64 -22.71
CA ALA A 79 -0.33 7.99 -24.00
C ALA A 79 0.98 7.44 -24.61
N LEU A 80 2.05 8.22 -24.54
CA LEU A 80 3.38 7.78 -24.95
C LEU A 80 3.91 6.65 -24.08
N ALA A 81 3.77 6.76 -22.76
CA ALA A 81 4.21 5.72 -21.83
C ALA A 81 3.50 4.39 -22.10
N VAL A 82 2.17 4.39 -22.23
CA VAL A 82 1.42 3.15 -22.51
C VAL A 82 1.79 2.59 -23.88
N ARG A 83 1.86 3.43 -24.90
CA ARG A 83 2.11 2.98 -26.29
C ARG A 83 3.50 2.39 -26.47
N HIS A 84 4.53 3.00 -25.90
CA HIS A 84 5.93 2.62 -26.15
C HIS A 84 6.47 1.65 -25.10
N ARG A 85 6.09 1.83 -23.83
CA ARG A 85 6.64 1.03 -22.71
C ARG A 85 5.77 -0.15 -22.34
N LEU A 86 4.46 -0.09 -22.64
CA LEU A 86 3.49 -1.14 -22.34
C LEU A 86 2.71 -1.55 -23.60
N PRO A 87 3.39 -2.05 -24.66
CA PRO A 87 2.76 -2.31 -25.96
C PRO A 87 1.65 -3.35 -25.92
N ASN A 88 1.72 -4.36 -25.06
CA ASN A 88 0.67 -5.35 -24.90
C ASN A 88 -0.56 -4.77 -24.19
N THR A 89 -0.35 -3.95 -23.16
CA THR A 89 -1.42 -3.18 -22.50
C THR A 89 -2.07 -2.20 -23.49
N TRP A 90 -1.28 -1.55 -24.35
CA TRP A 90 -1.80 -0.71 -25.43
C TRP A 90 -2.73 -1.49 -26.37
N ALA A 91 -2.34 -2.69 -26.79
CA ALA A 91 -3.19 -3.52 -27.63
C ALA A 91 -4.52 -3.88 -26.95
N VAL A 92 -4.51 -4.24 -25.67
CA VAL A 92 -5.72 -4.53 -24.88
C VAL A 92 -6.62 -3.31 -24.76
N LEU A 93 -6.01 -2.11 -24.59
CA LEU A 93 -6.73 -0.83 -24.55
C LEU A 93 -7.40 -0.52 -25.88
N MET A 94 -6.69 -0.67 -27.01
CA MET A 94 -7.22 -0.42 -28.36
C MET A 94 -8.35 -1.39 -28.72
N ASP A 95 -8.33 -2.61 -28.22
CA ASP A 95 -9.44 -3.56 -28.33
C ASP A 95 -10.69 -3.17 -27.51
N GLY A 96 -10.60 -2.12 -26.67
CA GLY A 96 -11.68 -1.68 -25.80
C GLY A 96 -11.93 -2.57 -24.58
N ARG A 97 -11.01 -3.48 -24.27
CA ARG A 97 -11.08 -4.40 -23.11
C ARG A 97 -10.52 -3.79 -21.83
N LEU A 98 -9.77 -2.71 -21.94
CA LEU A 98 -9.23 -1.94 -20.83
C LEU A 98 -9.73 -0.48 -20.95
N ARG A 99 -9.93 0.19 -19.83
CA ARG A 99 -10.26 1.62 -19.81
C ARG A 99 -9.00 2.47 -19.75
N VAL A 100 -9.05 3.67 -20.30
CA VAL A 100 -7.93 4.61 -20.32
C VAL A 100 -7.36 4.84 -18.91
N TRP A 101 -8.22 5.09 -17.91
CA TRP A 101 -7.75 5.30 -16.54
C TRP A 101 -6.99 4.09 -15.95
N GLN A 102 -7.35 2.88 -16.35
CA GLN A 102 -6.63 1.66 -15.94
C GLN A 102 -5.24 1.60 -16.57
N ALA A 103 -5.16 1.92 -17.87
CA ALA A 103 -3.88 1.98 -18.57
C ALA A 103 -2.95 3.07 -18.01
N THR A 104 -3.50 4.24 -17.64
CA THR A 104 -2.73 5.33 -17.03
C THR A 104 -2.25 4.99 -15.62
N GLU A 105 -3.03 4.24 -14.84
CA GLU A 105 -2.60 3.72 -13.53
C GLU A 105 -1.44 2.72 -13.67
N LEU A 106 -1.49 1.83 -14.67
CA LEU A 106 -0.40 0.90 -14.97
C LEU A 106 0.87 1.65 -15.43
N ALA A 107 0.73 2.64 -16.30
CA ALA A 107 1.85 3.48 -16.73
C ALA A 107 2.47 4.23 -15.54
N SER A 108 1.66 4.80 -14.67
CA SER A 108 2.11 5.48 -13.46
C SER A 108 2.83 4.53 -12.49
N ALA A 109 2.31 3.32 -12.31
CA ALA A 109 2.91 2.31 -11.45
C ALA A 109 4.29 1.84 -11.95
N THR A 110 4.50 1.81 -13.28
CA THR A 110 5.75 1.35 -13.92
C THR A 110 6.70 2.49 -14.29
N TRP A 111 6.39 3.72 -13.89
CA TRP A 111 7.12 4.92 -14.32
C TRP A 111 8.61 4.89 -14.03
N GLN A 112 8.99 4.35 -12.88
CA GLN A 112 10.38 4.30 -12.39
C GLN A 112 11.23 3.19 -13.03
N LEU A 113 10.61 2.26 -13.76
CA LEU A 113 11.31 1.17 -14.43
C LEU A 113 12.08 1.68 -15.65
N SER A 114 13.16 1.00 -16.05
CA SER A 114 13.76 1.19 -17.35
C SER A 114 12.79 0.73 -18.45
N TYR A 115 13.09 1.13 -19.69
CA TYR A 115 12.30 0.69 -20.84
C TYR A 115 12.20 -0.84 -20.94
N GLU A 116 13.34 -1.52 -20.81
CA GLU A 116 13.42 -2.98 -20.90
C GLU A 116 12.63 -3.67 -19.80
N GLN A 117 12.74 -3.17 -18.57
CA GLN A 117 11.99 -3.68 -17.43
C GLN A 117 10.48 -3.50 -17.59
N ALA A 118 10.05 -2.34 -18.10
CA ALA A 118 8.63 -2.06 -18.34
C ALA A 118 8.05 -2.96 -19.43
N VAL A 119 8.78 -3.16 -20.55
CA VAL A 119 8.37 -4.04 -21.65
C VAL A 119 8.32 -5.50 -21.19
N GLU A 120 9.28 -5.94 -20.40
CA GLU A 120 9.31 -7.30 -19.84
C GLU A 120 8.08 -7.55 -18.95
N LEU A 121 7.78 -6.62 -18.05
CA LEU A 121 6.63 -6.70 -17.15
C LEU A 121 5.30 -6.69 -17.94
N ASP A 122 5.23 -5.89 -19.02
CA ASP A 122 4.04 -5.79 -19.86
C ASP A 122 3.72 -7.07 -20.63
N ARG A 123 4.67 -8.00 -20.78
CA ARG A 123 4.48 -9.25 -21.53
C ARG A 123 3.34 -10.09 -20.95
N ASP A 124 3.26 -10.15 -19.64
CA ASP A 124 2.28 -10.99 -18.93
C ASP A 124 1.02 -10.23 -18.50
N LEU A 125 1.03 -8.89 -18.60
CA LEU A 125 -0.10 -8.03 -18.21
C LEU A 125 -1.43 -8.42 -18.84
N PRO A 126 -1.55 -8.74 -20.16
CA PRO A 126 -2.82 -9.16 -20.75
C PRO A 126 -3.41 -10.41 -20.11
N HIS A 127 -2.57 -11.37 -19.72
CA HIS A 127 -3.01 -12.57 -19.02
C HIS A 127 -3.61 -12.21 -17.65
N TRP A 128 -2.93 -11.42 -16.87
CA TRP A 128 -3.41 -11.01 -15.54
C TRP A 128 -4.67 -10.15 -15.61
N LEU A 129 -4.77 -9.25 -16.59
CA LEU A 129 -5.96 -8.43 -16.82
C LEU A 129 -7.20 -9.27 -17.18
N ASN A 130 -7.01 -10.43 -17.81
CA ASN A 130 -8.10 -11.35 -18.13
C ASN A 130 -8.50 -12.26 -16.97
N THR A 131 -7.59 -12.55 -16.04
CA THR A 131 -7.77 -13.56 -14.98
C THR A 131 -8.07 -12.98 -13.61
N MET A 132 -7.69 -11.71 -13.36
CA MET A 132 -7.81 -11.07 -12.06
C MET A 132 -8.57 -9.75 -12.13
N ALA A 133 -9.16 -9.34 -11.01
CA ALA A 133 -9.73 -8.00 -10.87
C ALA A 133 -8.62 -6.94 -10.96
N PHE A 134 -8.88 -5.83 -11.66
CA PHE A 134 -7.89 -4.78 -11.92
C PHE A 134 -7.13 -4.29 -10.67
N GLY A 135 -7.81 -4.10 -9.54
CA GLY A 135 -7.17 -3.68 -8.31
C GLY A 135 -6.09 -4.66 -7.83
N ARG A 136 -6.30 -5.98 -8.01
CA ARG A 136 -5.28 -7.00 -7.70
C ARG A 136 -4.11 -6.97 -8.68
N VAL A 137 -4.39 -6.76 -9.97
CA VAL A 137 -3.34 -6.59 -10.98
C VAL A 137 -2.45 -5.40 -10.61
N LEU A 138 -3.05 -4.26 -10.29
CA LEU A 138 -2.31 -3.05 -9.93
C LEU A 138 -1.45 -3.25 -8.67
N GLU A 139 -1.97 -3.90 -7.64
CA GLU A 139 -1.20 -4.24 -6.44
C GLU A 139 -0.02 -5.18 -6.77
N PHE A 140 -0.26 -6.19 -7.61
CA PHE A 140 0.77 -7.12 -8.05
C PHE A 140 1.87 -6.39 -8.83
N ILE A 141 1.51 -5.52 -9.78
CA ILE A 141 2.47 -4.71 -10.53
C ILE A 141 3.30 -3.82 -9.62
N LYS A 142 2.67 -3.13 -8.67
CA LYS A 142 3.39 -2.31 -7.67
C LYS A 142 4.37 -3.16 -6.83
N ALA A 143 4.04 -4.42 -6.58
CA ALA A 143 4.95 -5.35 -5.91
C ALA A 143 6.15 -5.72 -6.79
N CYS A 144 5.91 -6.11 -8.05
CA CYS A 144 6.99 -6.41 -9.01
C CYS A 144 7.92 -5.20 -9.22
N VAL A 145 7.36 -3.99 -9.34
CA VAL A 145 8.16 -2.76 -9.46
C VAL A 145 9.07 -2.55 -8.24
N LYS A 146 8.55 -2.77 -7.03
CA LYS A 146 9.37 -2.70 -5.82
C LYS A 146 10.52 -3.72 -5.83
N GLU A 147 10.25 -4.93 -6.33
CA GLU A 147 11.27 -5.98 -6.45
C GLU A 147 12.35 -5.61 -7.46
N LEU A 148 11.95 -5.13 -8.64
CA LEU A 148 12.87 -4.72 -9.71
C LEU A 148 13.73 -3.50 -9.34
N LEU A 149 13.21 -2.61 -8.51
CA LEU A 149 13.91 -1.41 -8.04
C LEU A 149 14.66 -1.64 -6.73
N HIS A 150 14.50 -2.81 -6.12
CA HIS A 150 15.13 -3.09 -4.84
C HIS A 150 16.62 -3.40 -5.02
N ASP A 151 17.46 -2.54 -4.44
CA ASP A 151 18.86 -2.84 -4.20
C ASP A 151 19.02 -3.32 -2.74
N PRO A 152 19.38 -4.60 -2.52
CA PRO A 152 19.56 -5.13 -1.17
C PRO A 152 20.65 -4.42 -0.36
N ASN A 153 21.55 -3.69 -1.05
CA ASN A 153 22.64 -2.95 -0.43
C ASN A 153 22.30 -1.47 -0.20
N GLN A 154 21.15 -1.00 -0.70
CA GLN A 154 20.74 0.38 -0.53
C GLN A 154 19.80 0.49 0.68
N PRO A 155 20.16 1.24 1.73
CA PRO A 155 19.23 1.52 2.81
C PRO A 155 18.00 2.25 2.28
N PRO A 156 16.83 2.12 2.94
CA PRO A 156 15.65 2.86 2.53
C PRO A 156 15.98 4.35 2.44
N PRO A 157 15.48 5.07 1.42
CA PRO A 157 15.80 6.47 1.23
C PRO A 157 15.56 7.27 2.51
N ASP A 158 16.53 8.09 2.92
CA ASP A 158 16.42 8.96 4.10
C ASP A 158 15.15 9.79 4.08
N GLU A 159 14.68 10.16 2.88
CA GLU A 159 13.40 10.86 2.68
C GLU A 159 12.18 10.06 3.21
N THR A 160 12.19 8.73 3.10
CA THR A 160 11.10 7.90 3.63
C THR A 160 11.13 7.87 5.15
N LEU A 161 12.33 7.81 5.74
CA LEU A 161 12.53 7.87 7.18
C LEU A 161 12.26 9.27 7.72
N ALA A 162 12.56 10.32 6.96
CA ALA A 162 12.28 11.71 7.32
C ALA A 162 10.78 12.05 7.35
N ARG A 163 9.92 11.22 6.75
CA ARG A 163 8.46 11.40 6.79
C ARG A 163 7.81 10.98 8.09
N ARG A 164 8.56 10.36 9.02
CA ARG A 164 8.03 9.97 10.33
C ARG A 164 7.59 11.21 11.10
N ARG A 165 6.33 11.23 11.51
CA ARG A 165 5.74 12.33 12.28
C ARG A 165 4.53 11.84 13.06
N VAL A 166 4.21 12.57 14.10
CA VAL A 166 2.97 12.43 14.86
C VAL A 166 2.37 13.82 14.98
N ASP A 167 1.17 13.99 14.48
CA ASP A 167 0.41 15.23 14.53
C ASP A 167 -0.83 15.02 15.41
N ILE A 168 -1.01 15.85 16.42
CA ILE A 168 -2.17 15.81 17.30
C ILE A 168 -2.91 17.15 17.16
N ASN A 169 -4.09 17.08 16.56
CA ASN A 169 -4.96 18.25 16.40
C ASN A 169 -5.99 18.28 17.55
N THR A 170 -5.72 19.07 18.58
CA THR A 170 -6.59 19.21 19.73
C THR A 170 -7.77 20.17 19.52
N ARG A 171 -7.87 20.81 18.33
CA ARG A 171 -8.96 21.75 18.02
C ARG A 171 -10.27 21.08 17.64
N GLY A 172 -10.27 19.74 17.58
CA GLY A 172 -11.42 18.93 17.14
C GLY A 172 -11.48 18.71 15.63
N VAL A 173 -12.26 17.71 15.22
CA VAL A 173 -12.39 17.28 13.81
C VAL A 173 -13.03 18.38 12.95
N ASP A 174 -13.92 19.17 13.51
CA ASP A 174 -14.70 20.23 12.88
C ASP A 174 -14.33 21.65 13.34
N GLY A 175 -13.30 21.79 14.16
CA GLY A 175 -12.92 23.08 14.78
C GLY A 175 -13.87 23.53 15.89
N SER A 176 -14.88 22.73 16.25
CA SER A 176 -15.89 23.08 17.29
C SER A 176 -15.39 22.91 18.71
N GLY A 177 -14.22 22.29 18.92
CA GLY A 177 -13.69 21.99 20.26
C GLY A 177 -14.53 20.96 21.02
N ALA A 178 -15.30 20.11 20.36
CA ALA A 178 -16.30 19.20 20.93
C ALA A 178 -15.73 17.97 21.67
N GLY A 179 -14.57 18.07 22.29
CA GLY A 179 -14.04 17.02 23.17
C GLY A 179 -13.41 15.82 22.47
N VAL A 180 -13.28 15.85 21.15
CA VAL A 180 -12.54 14.87 20.33
C VAL A 180 -11.40 15.54 19.59
N ALA A 181 -10.30 14.81 19.41
CA ALA A 181 -9.10 15.29 18.73
C ALA A 181 -8.67 14.28 17.66
N ASP A 182 -8.06 14.78 16.57
CA ASP A 182 -7.46 13.93 15.54
C ASP A 182 -6.01 13.61 15.91
N VAL A 183 -5.65 12.35 15.75
CA VAL A 183 -4.27 11.86 15.83
C VAL A 183 -3.90 11.25 14.49
N SER A 184 -2.90 11.82 13.82
CA SER A 184 -2.32 11.33 12.58
C SER A 184 -0.85 11.03 12.81
N ALA A 185 -0.41 9.84 12.42
CA ALA A 185 0.97 9.42 12.60
C ALA A 185 1.50 8.72 11.33
N THR A 186 2.75 9.00 11.00
CA THR A 186 3.56 8.25 10.04
C THR A 186 4.71 7.65 10.83
N ILE A 187 4.67 6.33 11.05
CA ILE A 187 5.63 5.57 11.86
C ILE A 187 6.14 4.38 11.07
N ASP A 188 7.12 3.67 11.57
CA ASP A 188 7.60 2.44 10.96
C ASP A 188 6.48 1.41 10.82
N THR A 189 6.48 0.66 9.73
CA THR A 189 5.43 -0.32 9.45
C THR A 189 5.33 -1.39 10.55
N ALA A 190 6.47 -1.79 11.13
CA ALA A 190 6.50 -2.70 12.26
C ALA A 190 5.72 -2.15 13.45
N ASP A 191 6.05 -0.92 13.84
CA ASP A 191 5.42 -0.25 14.98
C ASP A 191 3.92 -0.04 14.72
N ALA A 192 3.53 0.28 13.48
CA ALA A 192 2.13 0.41 13.10
C ALA A 192 1.35 -0.91 13.26
N ILE A 193 1.94 -2.05 12.85
CA ILE A 193 1.33 -3.38 13.01
C ILE A 193 1.16 -3.73 14.49
N PHE A 194 2.20 -3.51 15.30
CA PHE A 194 2.12 -3.76 16.74
C PHE A 194 1.13 -2.83 17.44
N LEU A 195 1.10 -1.56 17.04
CA LEU A 195 0.14 -0.60 17.58
C LEU A 195 -1.30 -1.02 17.25
N ASP A 196 -1.59 -1.40 16.00
CA ASP A 196 -2.92 -1.87 15.60
C ASP A 196 -3.36 -3.10 16.42
N ALA A 197 -2.46 -4.08 16.56
CA ALA A 197 -2.71 -5.28 17.35
C ALA A 197 -2.95 -4.97 18.84
N GLN A 198 -2.16 -4.05 19.40
CA GLN A 198 -2.31 -3.64 20.79
C GLN A 198 -3.61 -2.88 21.05
N LEU A 199 -4.01 -2.00 20.12
CA LEU A 199 -5.29 -1.31 20.17
C LEU A 199 -6.47 -2.27 20.12
N ASN A 200 -6.40 -3.29 19.25
CA ASN A 200 -7.43 -4.34 19.18
C ASN A 200 -7.51 -5.11 20.48
N ARG A 201 -6.37 -5.55 21.03
CA ARG A 201 -6.33 -6.30 22.30
C ARG A 201 -6.94 -5.51 23.45
N LEU A 202 -6.53 -4.25 23.62
CA LEU A 202 -7.09 -3.39 24.67
C LEU A 202 -8.59 -3.14 24.45
N ALA A 203 -9.04 -2.97 23.21
CA ALA A 203 -10.46 -2.81 22.88
C ALA A 203 -11.29 -4.06 23.23
N GLU A 204 -10.72 -5.25 23.07
CA GLU A 204 -11.32 -6.52 23.50
C GLU A 204 -11.41 -6.62 25.02
N ILE A 205 -10.35 -6.28 25.73
CA ILE A 205 -10.33 -6.24 27.21
C ILE A 205 -11.39 -5.28 27.74
N LEU A 206 -11.51 -4.08 27.13
CA LEU A 206 -12.55 -3.14 27.50
C LEU A 206 -13.96 -3.72 27.28
N ALA A 207 -14.18 -4.49 26.19
CA ALA A 207 -15.46 -5.18 25.97
C ALA A 207 -15.74 -6.25 27.03
N MET A 208 -14.73 -7.04 27.41
CA MET A 208 -14.83 -8.04 28.48
C MET A 208 -15.14 -7.40 29.82
N GLY A 209 -14.60 -6.18 30.09
CA GLY A 209 -14.91 -5.37 31.25
C GLY A 209 -16.28 -4.69 31.25
N GLY A 210 -17.14 -4.99 30.26
CA GLY A 210 -18.53 -4.48 30.20
C GLY A 210 -18.74 -3.24 29.34
N ASN A 211 -17.71 -2.74 28.67
CA ASN A 211 -17.84 -1.59 27.76
C ASN A 211 -18.64 -1.96 26.50
N ARG A 212 -19.83 -1.37 26.33
CA ARG A 212 -20.79 -1.66 25.26
C ARG A 212 -20.65 -0.79 24.01
N GLU A 213 -19.69 0.11 24.00
CA GLU A 213 -19.40 0.97 22.86
C GLU A 213 -18.98 0.16 21.62
N SER A 214 -19.02 0.80 20.45
CA SER A 214 -18.55 0.15 19.21
C SER A 214 -17.06 -0.19 19.29
N GLN A 215 -16.61 -1.16 18.50
CA GLN A 215 -15.20 -1.53 18.45
C GLN A 215 -14.30 -0.32 18.14
N GLN A 216 -14.73 0.58 17.23
CA GLN A 216 -13.93 1.76 16.88
C GLN A 216 -13.81 2.75 18.04
N VAL A 217 -14.89 2.95 18.80
CA VAL A 217 -14.86 3.79 20.01
C VAL A 217 -13.94 3.18 21.06
N ARG A 218 -14.02 1.87 21.31
CA ARG A 218 -13.12 1.17 22.21
C ARG A 218 -11.66 1.23 21.77
N ARG A 219 -11.37 1.19 20.45
CA ARG A 219 -10.01 1.39 19.93
C ARG A 219 -9.49 2.80 20.19
N ALA A 220 -10.33 3.83 20.06
CA ALA A 220 -9.98 5.20 20.39
C ALA A 220 -9.70 5.35 21.91
N GLN A 221 -10.51 4.72 22.77
CA GLN A 221 -10.27 4.66 24.22
C GLN A 221 -8.97 3.91 24.54
N ALA A 222 -8.67 2.82 23.83
CA ALA A 222 -7.42 2.06 23.96
C ALA A 222 -6.20 2.92 23.61
N LEU A 223 -6.29 3.77 22.58
CA LEU A 223 -5.23 4.73 22.27
C LEU A 223 -5.00 5.71 23.44
N GLY A 224 -6.07 6.20 24.06
CA GLY A 224 -5.99 7.03 25.28
C GLY A 224 -5.37 6.30 26.46
N LEU A 225 -5.62 4.99 26.61
CA LEU A 225 -4.99 4.16 27.64
C LEU A 225 -3.48 4.02 27.44
N LEU A 226 -3.01 3.94 26.18
CA LEU A 226 -1.57 3.90 25.89
C LEU A 226 -0.85 5.21 26.31
N ALA A 227 -1.57 6.33 26.40
CA ALA A 227 -1.03 7.56 26.97
C ALA A 227 -0.82 7.47 28.51
N THR A 228 -1.40 6.45 29.17
CA THR A 228 -1.21 6.13 30.58
C THR A 228 -0.69 4.71 30.75
N PRO A 229 0.62 4.46 30.52
CA PRO A 229 1.19 3.11 30.40
C PRO A 229 0.94 2.21 31.60
N ALA A 230 0.96 2.75 32.81
CA ALA A 230 0.68 2.00 34.04
C ALA A 230 -0.75 1.40 34.03
N ARG A 231 -1.74 2.17 33.55
CA ARG A 231 -3.13 1.72 33.45
C ARG A 231 -3.31 0.68 32.33
N ALA A 232 -2.67 0.89 31.19
CA ALA A 232 -2.66 -0.09 30.12
C ALA A 232 -2.06 -1.43 30.58
N LEU A 233 -0.94 -1.37 31.32
CA LEU A 233 -0.28 -2.55 31.88
C LEU A 233 -1.18 -3.30 32.89
N GLN A 234 -1.83 -2.58 33.79
CA GLN A 234 -2.78 -3.18 34.75
C GLN A 234 -3.91 -3.95 34.04
N LEU A 235 -4.51 -3.36 33.01
CA LEU A 235 -5.56 -4.01 32.24
C LEU A 235 -5.04 -5.27 31.51
N LEU A 236 -3.84 -5.21 30.96
CA LEU A 236 -3.22 -6.35 30.30
C LEU A 236 -2.91 -7.49 31.28
N GLN A 237 -2.43 -7.16 32.48
CA GLN A 237 -2.17 -8.14 33.54
C GLN A 237 -3.47 -8.77 34.05
N ALA A 238 -4.49 -7.96 34.36
CA ALA A 238 -5.78 -8.43 34.82
C ALA A 238 -6.46 -9.39 33.82
N ALA A 239 -6.32 -9.12 32.51
CA ALA A 239 -6.84 -9.98 31.47
C ALA A 239 -6.12 -11.35 31.36
N LEU A 240 -4.90 -11.48 31.91
CA LEU A 240 -4.18 -12.77 31.94
C LEU A 240 -4.56 -13.62 33.17
N THR A 241 -5.03 -12.98 34.23
CA THR A 241 -5.37 -13.65 35.50
C THR A 241 -6.88 -13.91 35.64
N ASP A 242 -7.68 -13.62 34.61
CA ASP A 242 -9.16 -13.60 34.64
C ASP A 242 -9.76 -12.70 35.76
N GLU A 243 -8.94 -11.88 36.38
CA GLU A 243 -9.33 -10.91 37.41
C GLU A 243 -9.51 -9.52 36.77
N LEU A 244 -10.42 -9.41 35.79
CA LEU A 244 -10.71 -8.10 35.21
C LEU A 244 -11.29 -7.19 36.31
N PRO A 245 -10.67 -6.04 36.62
CA PRO A 245 -11.20 -5.12 37.58
C PRO A 245 -12.54 -4.62 37.08
N GLY A 246 -13.59 -4.74 37.90
CA GLY A 246 -14.83 -4.00 37.72
C GLY A 246 -14.50 -2.50 37.66
N GLU A 247 -15.40 -1.68 37.10
CA GLU A 247 -15.20 -0.27 36.76
C GLU A 247 -14.57 0.63 37.85
N ALA A 248 -14.35 0.12 39.06
CA ALA A 248 -13.95 0.93 40.25
C ALA A 248 -12.56 0.65 40.84
N ASP A 249 -11.87 -0.46 40.54
CA ASP A 249 -10.79 -0.89 41.45
C ASP A 249 -9.35 -0.82 40.90
N GLY A 250 -9.11 -0.14 39.81
CA GLY A 250 -7.76 -0.02 39.22
C GLY A 250 -6.81 0.99 39.88
N PHE A 251 -7.32 1.87 40.71
CA PHE A 251 -6.56 2.88 41.45
C PHE A 251 -6.90 2.74 42.93
N ASN A 252 -5.95 2.29 43.73
CA ASN A 252 -6.10 2.31 45.20
C ASN A 252 -5.68 3.69 45.71
N PRO A 253 -6.63 4.62 45.98
CA PRO A 253 -6.32 5.94 46.48
C PRO A 253 -5.69 5.91 47.87
N ASP A 254 -5.83 4.79 48.59
CA ASP A 254 -5.36 4.61 49.97
C ASP A 254 -4.00 3.90 50.03
N CYS A 255 -3.29 3.76 48.93
CA CYS A 255 -1.94 3.19 48.97
C CYS A 255 -1.00 4.13 49.75
N PRO A 256 -0.46 3.71 50.91
CA PRO A 256 0.36 4.56 51.77
C PRO A 256 1.69 4.98 51.13
N ALA A 257 2.07 4.36 50.02
CA ALA A 257 3.28 4.70 49.30
C ALA A 257 3.03 5.56 48.06
N GLN A 258 1.80 6.05 47.86
CA GLN A 258 1.44 6.93 46.76
C GLN A 258 2.26 8.22 46.81
N GLY A 259 3.00 8.49 45.75
CA GLY A 259 3.87 9.67 45.64
C GLY A 259 5.33 9.45 46.07
N GLN A 260 5.73 8.27 46.55
CA GLN A 260 7.13 7.97 46.79
C GLN A 260 7.87 7.66 45.47
N ARG A 261 9.06 8.25 45.29
CA ARG A 261 9.91 7.95 44.12
C ARG A 261 10.28 6.47 44.11
N GLY A 262 9.97 5.78 43.01
CA GLY A 262 10.28 4.37 42.81
C GLY A 262 9.19 3.41 43.33
N HIS A 263 8.07 3.92 43.86
CA HIS A 263 6.94 3.07 44.19
C HIS A 263 6.15 2.69 42.93
N THR A 264 6.16 1.42 42.60
CA THR A 264 5.28 0.81 41.60
C THR A 264 4.20 0.04 42.40
N CYS A 265 3.00 0.60 42.52
CA CYS A 265 1.83 -0.16 42.95
C CYS A 265 1.55 -1.23 41.88
N GLY A 266 2.00 -2.44 42.13
CA GLY A 266 1.98 -3.52 41.15
C GLY A 266 3.34 -3.70 40.45
N THR A 267 4.19 -4.50 41.05
CA THR A 267 5.34 -5.08 40.39
C THR A 267 4.82 -5.83 39.16
N ILE A 268 5.47 -5.68 38.02
CA ILE A 268 5.17 -6.52 36.86
C ILE A 268 5.46 -7.95 37.32
N THR A 269 4.41 -8.71 37.62
CA THR A 269 4.49 -10.10 38.09
C THR A 269 4.39 -11.11 36.96
N VAL A 270 4.10 -10.62 35.73
CA VAL A 270 3.92 -11.41 34.51
C VAL A 270 5.12 -11.19 33.61
N ASP A 271 5.59 -12.27 32.97
CA ASP A 271 6.62 -12.20 31.95
C ASP A 271 6.23 -11.16 30.88
N PRO A 272 7.09 -10.15 30.60
CA PRO A 272 6.82 -9.13 29.61
C PRO A 272 6.40 -9.67 28.24
N ASP A 273 6.92 -10.84 27.84
CA ASP A 273 6.58 -11.51 26.57
C ASP A 273 5.12 -11.96 26.53
N GLN A 274 4.49 -12.22 27.68
CA GLN A 274 3.07 -12.55 27.76
C GLN A 274 2.16 -11.33 27.59
N LEU A 275 2.69 -10.13 27.79
CA LEU A 275 1.99 -8.86 27.63
C LEU A 275 2.03 -8.37 26.18
N LEU A 276 2.88 -8.94 25.33
CA LEU A 276 2.94 -8.62 23.91
C LEU A 276 1.61 -8.98 23.22
N PRO A 277 1.13 -8.15 22.27
CA PRO A 277 -0.07 -8.45 21.53
C PRO A 277 0.15 -9.71 20.68
N ARG A 278 -0.84 -10.60 20.67
CA ARG A 278 -0.85 -11.68 19.70
C ARG A 278 -1.16 -11.08 18.33
N THR A 279 -0.14 -10.99 17.50
CA THR A 279 -0.28 -10.49 16.14
C THR A 279 -0.29 -11.68 15.19
N GLU A 280 -1.37 -11.86 14.45
CA GLU A 280 -1.42 -12.79 13.33
C GLU A 280 -1.02 -12.03 12.08
N LEU A 281 0.15 -12.35 11.54
CA LEU A 281 0.65 -11.78 10.31
C LEU A 281 0.47 -12.82 9.20
N VAL A 282 -0.49 -12.58 8.30
CA VAL A 282 -0.67 -13.44 7.13
C VAL A 282 0.30 -12.98 6.05
N VAL A 283 1.27 -13.83 5.75
CA VAL A 283 2.34 -13.56 4.78
C VAL A 283 2.23 -14.56 3.64
N HIS A 284 2.04 -14.06 2.42
CA HIS A 284 2.07 -14.87 1.22
C HIS A 284 3.50 -14.89 0.68
N LEU A 285 4.09 -16.08 0.62
CA LEU A 285 5.46 -16.33 0.15
C LEU A 285 5.41 -17.24 -1.06
N THR A 286 6.39 -17.11 -1.95
CA THR A 286 6.70 -18.17 -2.91
C THR A 286 7.59 -19.22 -2.26
N ASP A 287 7.63 -20.42 -2.81
CA ASP A 287 8.51 -21.50 -2.33
C ASP A 287 9.99 -21.12 -2.41
N SER A 288 10.38 -20.41 -3.47
CA SER A 288 11.73 -19.86 -3.61
C SER A 288 12.06 -18.84 -2.51
N THR A 289 11.16 -17.91 -2.20
CA THR A 289 11.33 -16.92 -1.13
C THR A 289 11.44 -17.58 0.25
N LEU A 290 10.70 -18.67 0.47
CA LEU A 290 10.77 -19.43 1.72
C LEU A 290 12.15 -20.08 1.90
N HIS A 291 12.74 -20.61 0.82
CA HIS A 291 14.05 -21.28 0.86
C HIS A 291 15.23 -20.31 0.91
N THR A 292 15.20 -19.25 0.13
CA THR A 292 16.30 -18.27 0.06
C THR A 292 16.23 -17.24 1.19
N GLY A 293 15.03 -16.94 1.66
CA GLY A 293 14.79 -15.85 2.60
C GLY A 293 14.93 -14.46 1.96
N GLU A 294 14.96 -14.41 0.64
CA GLU A 294 15.07 -13.19 -0.17
C GLU A 294 13.85 -13.05 -1.07
N GLY A 295 13.59 -11.83 -1.55
CA GLY A 295 12.46 -11.52 -2.41
C GLY A 295 11.32 -10.79 -1.70
N LEU A 296 10.22 -10.58 -2.44
CA LEU A 296 9.02 -9.94 -1.94
C LEU A 296 8.05 -10.93 -1.32
N VAL A 297 7.45 -10.49 -0.25
CA VAL A 297 6.34 -11.17 0.42
C VAL A 297 5.15 -10.23 0.49
N LYS A 298 3.96 -10.75 0.26
CA LYS A 298 2.73 -10.00 0.47
C LYS A 298 2.25 -10.21 1.90
N VAL A 299 2.19 -9.13 2.66
CA VAL A 299 1.65 -9.12 4.02
C VAL A 299 0.24 -8.54 3.99
N GLU A 300 -0.75 -9.27 4.47
CA GLU A 300 -2.11 -8.74 4.55
C GLU A 300 -2.13 -7.47 5.40
N LYS A 301 -2.88 -6.45 4.96
CA LYS A 301 -2.98 -5.11 5.55
C LYS A 301 -1.72 -4.21 5.47
N ALA A 302 -0.53 -4.77 5.23
CA ALA A 302 0.71 -3.99 5.12
C ALA A 302 1.24 -3.89 3.68
N GLY A 303 0.66 -4.67 2.74
CA GLY A 303 1.08 -4.69 1.34
C GLY A 303 2.34 -5.54 1.11
N SER A 304 3.10 -5.22 0.05
CA SER A 304 4.30 -5.97 -0.30
C SER A 304 5.51 -5.47 0.48
N LEU A 305 6.18 -6.39 1.18
CA LEU A 305 7.38 -6.15 1.98
C LEU A 305 8.50 -7.10 1.54
N LEU A 306 9.73 -6.77 1.88
CA LEU A 306 10.87 -7.67 1.68
C LEU A 306 10.87 -8.81 2.69
N ALA A 307 11.22 -10.02 2.26
CA ALA A 307 11.29 -11.20 3.13
C ALA A 307 12.26 -10.98 4.31
N GLY A 308 13.39 -10.32 4.09
CA GLY A 308 14.33 -9.95 5.14
C GLY A 308 13.73 -9.05 6.21
N TRP A 309 12.77 -8.21 5.83
CA TRP A 309 12.05 -7.32 6.76
C TRP A 309 11.05 -8.09 7.64
N VAL A 310 10.40 -9.13 7.07
CA VAL A 310 9.52 -10.02 7.83
C VAL A 310 10.29 -10.77 8.91
N LYS A 311 11.55 -11.16 8.67
CA LYS A 311 12.40 -11.75 9.71
C LYS A 311 12.62 -10.82 10.90
N HIS A 312 12.77 -9.52 10.68
CA HIS A 312 12.85 -8.53 11.76
C HIS A 312 11.55 -8.41 12.55
N LEU A 313 10.39 -8.44 11.86
CA LEU A 313 9.08 -8.44 12.50
C LEU A 313 8.84 -9.67 13.37
N THR A 314 9.35 -10.82 12.94
CA THR A 314 9.08 -12.12 13.59
C THR A 314 10.03 -12.46 14.72
N GLY A 315 11.09 -11.66 14.95
CA GLY A 315 12.08 -11.91 15.99
C GLY A 315 11.51 -12.05 17.42
N ASN A 316 10.31 -11.49 17.67
CA ASN A 316 9.64 -11.48 18.97
C ASN A 316 8.20 -12.04 18.91
N THR A 317 7.82 -12.81 17.86
CA THR A 317 6.45 -13.30 17.70
C THR A 317 6.41 -14.80 17.46
N ARG A 318 5.33 -15.46 17.94
CA ARG A 318 5.07 -16.86 17.64
C ARG A 318 4.52 -16.97 16.21
N ILE A 319 5.28 -17.58 15.30
CA ILE A 319 4.93 -17.76 13.90
C ILE A 319 4.11 -19.02 13.71
N SER A 320 2.96 -18.91 13.04
CA SER A 320 2.20 -20.04 12.51
C SER A 320 2.26 -19.98 10.98
N VAL A 321 2.83 -20.99 10.35
CA VAL A 321 2.92 -21.08 8.89
C VAL A 321 1.71 -21.86 8.38
N ARG A 322 0.91 -21.24 7.51
CA ARG A 322 -0.16 -21.94 6.78
C ARG A 322 0.22 -21.95 5.30
N PRO A 323 0.55 -23.11 4.72
CA PRO A 323 0.84 -23.18 3.30
C PRO A 323 -0.41 -22.89 2.49
N VAL A 324 -0.30 -21.98 1.53
CA VAL A 324 -1.34 -21.76 0.51
C VAL A 324 -0.97 -22.60 -0.70
N LEU A 325 -1.79 -23.59 -1.01
CA LEU A 325 -1.60 -24.43 -2.18
C LEU A 325 -2.11 -23.67 -3.42
N ASN A 326 -1.28 -23.54 -4.44
CA ASN A 326 -1.72 -23.08 -5.74
C ASN A 326 -2.47 -24.22 -6.45
N PRO A 327 -3.78 -24.09 -6.72
CA PRO A 327 -4.54 -25.15 -7.38
C PRO A 327 -4.02 -25.51 -8.76
N GLU A 328 -3.35 -24.58 -9.45
CA GLU A 328 -2.79 -24.77 -10.79
C GLU A 328 -1.52 -25.65 -10.79
N GLU A 329 -0.83 -25.73 -9.65
CA GLU A 329 0.37 -26.59 -9.46
C GLU A 329 0.03 -27.99 -8.95
N LEU A 330 -1.23 -28.22 -8.57
CA LEU A 330 -1.69 -29.52 -8.13
C LEU A 330 -2.00 -30.40 -9.34
N ALA A 331 -1.33 -31.54 -9.44
CA ALA A 331 -1.69 -32.55 -10.45
C ALA A 331 -3.17 -32.89 -10.35
N PRO A 332 -3.92 -32.91 -11.47
CA PRO A 332 -5.32 -33.28 -11.46
C PRO A 332 -5.50 -34.66 -10.81
N THR A 333 -6.53 -34.79 -10.00
CA THR A 333 -6.86 -36.05 -9.33
C THR A 333 -8.21 -36.54 -9.83
N ASP A 334 -8.25 -37.79 -10.27
CA ASP A 334 -9.48 -38.51 -10.63
C ASP A 334 -10.21 -39.10 -9.41
N ALA A 335 -9.75 -38.77 -8.20
CA ALA A 335 -10.35 -39.27 -6.98
C ALA A 335 -11.73 -38.67 -6.74
N TYR A 336 -12.73 -39.52 -6.51
CA TYR A 336 -14.12 -39.13 -6.17
C TYR A 336 -14.21 -38.38 -4.82
N HIS A 337 -13.23 -38.52 -3.97
CA HIS A 337 -13.11 -37.78 -2.71
C HIS A 337 -11.97 -36.79 -2.76
N VAL A 338 -12.19 -35.58 -2.28
CA VAL A 338 -11.14 -34.59 -2.11
C VAL A 338 -10.08 -35.14 -1.17
N PRO A 339 -8.82 -35.32 -1.62
CA PRO A 339 -7.75 -35.82 -0.77
C PRO A 339 -7.55 -34.95 0.48
N ALA A 340 -7.12 -35.56 1.60
CA ALA A 340 -6.93 -34.83 2.85
C ALA A 340 -6.02 -33.60 2.71
N ARG A 341 -5.02 -33.66 1.82
CA ARG A 341 -4.11 -32.55 1.46
C ARG A 341 -4.77 -31.34 0.81
N MET A 342 -6.02 -31.47 0.34
CA MET A 342 -6.81 -30.41 -0.29
C MET A 342 -7.96 -29.92 0.60
N ARG A 343 -8.10 -30.45 1.82
CA ARG A 343 -9.21 -30.14 2.75
C ARG A 343 -8.85 -29.08 3.79
N GLU A 344 -7.56 -28.75 3.93
CA GLU A 344 -7.01 -27.70 4.79
C GLU A 344 -6.76 -26.43 3.99
#